data_88e58ce10da86f479a5c4914ac12a98a
#
_entry.id   88e58ce10da86f479a5c4914ac12a98a
#
_cell.length_a   1.000
_cell.length_b   1.000
_cell.length_c   1.000
_cell.angle_alpha   90.00
_cell.angle_beta   90.00
_cell.angle_gamma   90.00
#
_symmetry.space_group_name_H-M   'P 1'
#
loop_
_entity.id
_entity.type
_entity.pdbx_description
1 polymer ?
#
loop_
_entity_poly.entity_id
_entity_poly.type
_entity_poly.pdbx_seq_one_letter_code
_entity_poly.pdbx_strand_id
1 'polypeptide(L)'
;MERAAGSASCPGCGEAVAADAKFCPGCGRVLSGVVYAGFWIRFASYIIDAIILFVVGLVLALAVGGTSGTLLQFAVGLVYTIGFWTAQGATPGKMAVGIKITTVDGADIDLGRALLRYVGYIASAIILLIGYLMIAFTRDKRGLHDYIAGTVVIKTR
;
A
#
# COMPACT_ATOMS: atom_id res chain seq x y z
N MET A 1 19.48 -10.57 33.14
CA MET A 1 18.49 -11.65 32.90
C MET A 1 17.52 -11.18 31.84
N GLU A 2 17.88 -11.43 30.59
CA GLU A 2 17.04 -11.15 29.42
C GLU A 2 15.87 -12.13 29.45
N ARG A 3 14.63 -11.60 29.50
CA ARG A 3 13.42 -12.42 29.35
C ARG A 3 13.47 -13.01 27.96
N ALA A 4 13.60 -14.33 27.83
CA ALA A 4 13.38 -15.04 26.60
C ALA A 4 11.98 -14.68 26.08
N ALA A 5 11.94 -13.90 25.03
CA ALA A 5 10.71 -13.61 24.31
C ALA A 5 10.15 -14.95 23.83
N GLY A 6 8.94 -15.29 24.25
CA GLY A 6 8.32 -16.56 23.94
C GLY A 6 8.35 -16.81 22.44
N SER A 7 9.07 -17.84 22.01
CA SER A 7 9.09 -18.26 20.62
C SER A 7 7.83 -19.04 20.32
N ALA A 8 7.06 -18.59 19.33
CA ALA A 8 5.96 -19.36 18.75
C ALA A 8 6.46 -20.10 17.51
N SER A 9 5.85 -21.21 17.13
CA SER A 9 6.12 -21.87 15.86
C SER A 9 5.11 -21.44 14.80
N CYS A 10 5.59 -21.19 13.59
CA CYS A 10 4.73 -20.86 12.46
C CYS A 10 3.80 -22.04 12.12
N PRO A 11 2.47 -21.83 12.08
CA PRO A 11 1.53 -22.92 11.76
C PRO A 11 1.59 -23.38 10.30
N GLY A 12 2.46 -22.77 9.48
CA GLY A 12 2.62 -23.11 8.07
C GLY A 12 3.86 -23.91 7.74
N CYS A 13 5.00 -23.57 8.36
CA CYS A 13 6.28 -24.21 8.07
C CYS A 13 7.03 -24.71 9.32
N GLY A 14 6.51 -24.47 10.52
CA GLY A 14 7.15 -24.86 11.77
C GLY A 14 8.32 -23.98 12.22
N GLU A 15 8.71 -22.96 11.44
CA GLU A 15 9.79 -22.03 11.79
C GLU A 15 9.54 -21.33 13.11
N ALA A 16 10.57 -21.18 13.93
CA ALA A 16 10.50 -20.43 15.17
C ALA A 16 10.35 -18.93 14.87
N VAL A 17 9.30 -18.32 15.42
CA VAL A 17 8.98 -16.91 15.20
C VAL A 17 8.84 -16.18 16.52
N ALA A 18 9.19 -14.89 16.55
CA ALA A 18 8.94 -14.05 17.72
C ALA A 18 7.43 -13.98 18.01
N ALA A 19 7.03 -13.90 19.26
CA ALA A 19 5.62 -13.89 19.65
C ALA A 19 4.83 -12.71 19.07
N ASP A 20 5.51 -11.61 18.76
CA ASP A 20 4.97 -10.39 18.15
C ASP A 20 5.20 -10.31 16.63
N ALA A 21 5.79 -11.34 16.02
CA ALA A 21 6.05 -11.36 14.59
C ALA A 21 4.75 -11.30 13.79
N LYS A 22 4.65 -10.36 12.88
CA LYS A 22 3.50 -10.19 11.97
C LYS A 22 3.54 -11.14 10.78
N PHE A 23 4.73 -11.53 10.38
CA PHE A 23 4.98 -12.41 9.23
C PHE A 23 6.04 -13.46 9.62
N CYS A 24 5.91 -14.65 9.06
CA CYS A 24 6.90 -15.69 9.24
C CYS A 24 8.12 -15.44 8.33
N PRO A 25 9.36 -15.39 8.86
CA PRO A 25 10.54 -15.17 8.03
C PRO A 25 10.84 -16.35 7.10
N GLY A 26 10.41 -17.57 7.45
CA GLY A 26 10.70 -18.77 6.64
C GLY A 26 9.73 -18.99 5.48
N CYS A 27 8.41 -18.73 5.65
CA CYS A 27 7.40 -18.98 4.60
C CYS A 27 6.56 -17.76 4.22
N GLY A 28 6.84 -16.57 4.78
CA GLY A 28 6.10 -15.34 4.51
C GLY A 28 4.66 -15.30 5.04
N ARG A 29 4.18 -16.38 5.66
CA ARG A 29 2.79 -16.44 6.13
C ARG A 29 2.50 -15.32 7.13
N VAL A 30 1.35 -14.68 6.94
CA VAL A 30 0.81 -13.72 7.92
C VAL A 30 0.48 -14.46 9.22
N LEU A 31 1.06 -14.00 10.30
CA LEU A 31 0.84 -14.51 11.66
C LEU A 31 -0.25 -13.70 12.39
N SER A 32 -0.53 -14.04 13.62
CA SER A 32 -1.52 -13.35 14.45
C SER A 32 -1.12 -11.88 14.68
N GLY A 33 -2.11 -10.98 14.74
CA GLY A 33 -1.91 -9.57 15.08
C GLY A 33 -1.81 -8.59 13.89
N VAL A 34 -1.86 -9.09 12.64
CA VAL A 34 -1.95 -8.19 11.47
C VAL A 34 -3.36 -7.63 11.35
N VAL A 35 -3.47 -6.31 11.40
CA VAL A 35 -4.73 -5.61 11.16
C VAL A 35 -4.71 -5.02 9.76
N TYR A 36 -5.57 -5.52 8.89
CA TYR A 36 -5.69 -5.00 7.52
C TYR A 36 -6.37 -3.62 7.50
N ALA A 37 -5.89 -2.75 6.62
CA ALA A 37 -6.48 -1.44 6.40
C ALA A 37 -7.77 -1.59 5.58
N GLY A 38 -8.91 -1.26 6.18
CA GLY A 38 -10.21 -1.28 5.52
C GLY A 38 -10.38 -0.13 4.51
N PHE A 39 -11.55 -0.09 3.87
CA PHE A 39 -11.88 0.87 2.82
C PHE A 39 -11.73 2.33 3.29
N TRP A 40 -12.34 2.72 4.40
CA TRP A 40 -12.41 4.11 4.84
C TRP A 40 -11.06 4.74 5.17
N ILE A 41 -10.16 3.99 5.82
CA ILE A 41 -8.82 4.49 6.14
C ILE A 41 -7.97 4.68 4.88
N ARG A 42 -8.14 3.79 3.87
CA ARG A 42 -7.49 3.94 2.57
C ARG A 42 -8.06 5.11 1.79
N PHE A 43 -9.38 5.32 1.86
CA PHE A 43 -10.04 6.47 1.26
C PHE A 43 -9.53 7.79 1.86
N ALA A 44 -9.45 7.86 3.21
CA ALA A 44 -8.88 9.03 3.88
C ALA A 44 -7.43 9.30 3.44
N SER A 45 -6.59 8.26 3.35
CA SER A 45 -5.22 8.41 2.84
C SER A 45 -5.17 8.92 1.41
N TYR A 46 -6.09 8.46 0.55
CA TYR A 46 -6.20 8.92 -0.84
C TYR A 46 -6.57 10.40 -0.92
N ILE A 47 -7.49 10.88 -0.07
CA ILE A 47 -7.86 12.30 -0.02
C ILE A 47 -6.65 13.16 0.37
N ILE A 48 -5.85 12.73 1.35
CA ILE A 48 -4.63 13.47 1.74
C ILE A 48 -3.64 13.55 0.58
N ASP A 49 -3.36 12.41 -0.09
CA ASP A 49 -2.48 12.36 -1.25
C ASP A 49 -3.03 13.23 -2.41
N ALA A 50 -4.36 13.21 -2.63
CA ALA A 50 -5.01 14.02 -3.66
C ALA A 50 -4.86 15.53 -3.39
N ILE A 51 -4.99 15.96 -2.14
CA ILE A 51 -4.75 17.37 -1.75
C ILE A 51 -3.30 17.76 -2.01
N ILE A 52 -2.34 16.93 -1.62
CA ILE A 52 -0.90 17.18 -1.88
C ILE A 52 -0.65 17.33 -3.37
N LEU A 53 -1.11 16.38 -4.18
CA LEU A 53 -0.92 16.40 -5.63
C LEU A 53 -1.70 17.54 -6.32
N PHE A 54 -2.86 17.92 -5.79
CA PHE A 54 -3.62 19.07 -6.27
C PHE A 54 -2.84 20.37 -6.07
N VAL A 55 -2.27 20.60 -4.89
CA VAL A 55 -1.45 21.80 -4.61
C VAL A 55 -0.23 21.85 -5.51
N VAL A 56 0.49 20.72 -5.67
CA VAL A 56 1.62 20.62 -6.60
C VAL A 56 1.18 20.90 -8.03
N GLY A 57 0.04 20.34 -8.45
CA GLY A 57 -0.51 20.57 -9.79
C GLY A 57 -0.91 22.02 -10.04
N LEU A 58 -1.47 22.70 -9.04
CA LEU A 58 -1.79 24.13 -9.14
C LEU A 58 -0.54 24.96 -9.36
N VAL A 59 0.53 24.70 -8.60
CA VAL A 59 1.81 25.39 -8.76
C VAL A 59 2.38 25.16 -10.16
N LEU A 60 2.36 23.93 -10.64
CA LEU A 60 2.84 23.60 -12.00
C LEU A 60 1.98 24.23 -13.09
N ALA A 61 0.66 24.29 -12.92
CA ALA A 61 -0.24 24.95 -13.85
C ALA A 61 0.03 26.46 -13.96
N LEU A 62 0.32 27.11 -12.84
CA LEU A 62 0.65 28.54 -12.81
C LEU A 62 2.06 28.82 -13.35
N ALA A 63 3.02 27.92 -13.14
CA ALA A 63 4.41 28.13 -13.55
C ALA A 63 4.66 27.77 -15.02
N VAL A 64 4.09 26.69 -15.53
CA VAL A 64 4.36 26.16 -16.87
C VAL A 64 3.17 26.38 -17.81
N GLY A 65 1.96 26.13 -17.31
CA GLY A 65 0.72 26.27 -18.09
C GLY A 65 0.56 25.23 -19.21
N GLY A 66 -0.58 25.30 -19.90
CA GLY A 66 -0.84 24.54 -21.11
C GLY A 66 -0.69 23.01 -20.97
N THR A 67 -0.56 22.34 -22.10
CA THR A 67 -0.40 20.88 -22.19
C THR A 67 0.87 20.38 -21.50
N SER A 68 1.96 21.16 -21.55
CA SER A 68 3.24 20.82 -20.91
C SER A 68 3.09 20.74 -19.39
N GLY A 69 2.37 21.66 -18.77
CA GLY A 69 2.07 21.62 -17.33
C GLY A 69 1.27 20.40 -16.93
N THR A 70 0.28 20.01 -17.74
CA THR A 70 -0.54 18.82 -17.51
C THR A 70 0.29 17.53 -17.59
N LEU A 71 1.15 17.41 -18.61
CA LEU A 71 2.04 16.25 -18.76
C LEU A 71 3.04 16.14 -17.61
N LEU A 72 3.60 17.27 -17.18
CA LEU A 72 4.51 17.32 -16.05
C LEU A 72 3.81 16.91 -14.74
N GLN A 73 2.60 17.39 -14.50
CA GLN A 73 1.80 16.99 -13.35
C GLN A 73 1.54 15.48 -13.31
N PHE A 74 1.20 14.89 -14.47
CA PHE A 74 1.01 13.43 -14.57
C PHE A 74 2.30 12.67 -14.24
N ALA A 75 3.44 13.10 -14.79
CA ALA A 75 4.74 12.51 -14.49
C ALA A 75 5.10 12.62 -13.01
N VAL A 76 4.89 13.79 -12.41
CA VAL A 76 5.12 14.01 -10.97
C VAL A 76 4.23 13.10 -10.13
N GLY A 77 2.95 12.95 -10.45
CA GLY A 77 2.02 12.06 -9.75
C GLY A 77 2.43 10.59 -9.82
N LEU A 78 2.93 10.16 -10.98
CA LEU A 78 3.43 8.79 -11.19
C LEU A 78 4.72 8.54 -10.37
N VAL A 79 5.68 9.44 -10.46
CA VAL A 79 6.94 9.35 -9.69
C VAL A 79 6.66 9.42 -8.18
N TYR A 80 5.79 10.31 -7.74
CA TYR A 80 5.35 10.40 -6.36
C TYR A 80 4.79 9.06 -5.87
N THR A 81 3.81 8.51 -6.59
CA THR A 81 3.11 7.31 -6.16
C THR A 81 4.04 6.09 -6.14
N ILE A 82 4.72 5.82 -7.26
CA ILE A 82 5.60 4.64 -7.39
C ILE A 82 6.84 4.80 -6.52
N GLY A 83 7.45 5.99 -6.49
CA GLY A 83 8.65 6.26 -5.70
C GLY A 83 8.41 6.06 -4.20
N PHE A 84 7.31 6.58 -3.65
CA PHE A 84 6.98 6.35 -2.24
C PHE A 84 6.62 4.90 -1.93
N TRP A 85 5.95 4.20 -2.84
CA TRP A 85 5.64 2.78 -2.64
C TRP A 85 6.90 1.92 -2.58
N THR A 86 7.86 2.16 -3.46
CA THR A 86 9.12 1.39 -3.51
C THR A 86 10.09 1.77 -2.39
N ALA A 87 10.14 3.05 -2.00
CA ALA A 87 11.08 3.53 -1.00
C ALA A 87 10.61 3.25 0.44
N GLN A 88 9.30 3.38 0.72
CA GLN A 88 8.78 3.33 2.08
C GLN A 88 7.56 2.41 2.24
N GLY A 89 7.06 1.84 1.16
CA GLY A 89 5.83 1.04 1.16
C GLY A 89 4.56 1.86 1.41
N ALA A 90 4.65 3.18 1.46
CA ALA A 90 3.51 4.05 1.77
C ALA A 90 3.70 5.45 1.20
N THR A 91 2.66 6.05 0.63
CA THR A 91 2.64 7.48 0.30
C THR A 91 2.50 8.33 1.57
N PRO A 92 2.85 9.62 1.54
CA PRO A 92 2.65 10.54 2.67
C PRO A 92 1.24 10.49 3.26
N GLY A 93 0.18 10.42 2.44
CA GLY A 93 -1.19 10.26 2.92
C GLY A 93 -1.41 8.95 3.68
N LYS A 94 -0.80 7.84 3.23
CA LYS A 94 -0.86 6.56 3.94
C LYS A 94 -0.07 6.57 5.24
N MET A 95 1.10 7.20 5.25
CA MET A 95 1.90 7.38 6.48
C MET A 95 1.14 8.20 7.52
N ALA A 96 0.46 9.27 7.10
CA ALA A 96 -0.32 10.12 7.99
C ALA A 96 -1.43 9.35 8.74
N VAL A 97 -2.09 8.41 8.06
CA VAL A 97 -3.14 7.58 8.68
C VAL A 97 -2.60 6.27 9.27
N GLY A 98 -1.29 6.04 9.27
CA GLY A 98 -0.66 4.87 9.89
C GLY A 98 -0.94 3.56 9.15
N ILE A 99 -0.85 3.55 7.82
CA ILE A 99 -0.97 2.32 7.00
C ILE A 99 0.23 2.16 6.07
N LYS A 100 0.62 0.91 5.83
CA LYS A 100 1.72 0.54 4.93
C LYS A 100 1.28 -0.57 3.98
N ILE A 101 1.79 -0.54 2.77
CA ILE A 101 1.62 -1.59 1.77
C ILE A 101 2.80 -2.56 1.92
N THR A 102 2.51 -3.84 1.94
CA THR A 102 3.51 -4.92 1.94
C THR A 102 3.10 -6.00 0.94
N THR A 103 3.98 -6.89 0.60
CA THR A 103 3.62 -8.12 -0.11
C THR A 103 2.79 -9.02 0.81
N VAL A 104 2.12 -10.02 0.25
CA VAL A 104 1.41 -11.04 1.04
C VAL A 104 2.36 -11.81 1.95
N ASP A 105 3.64 -11.86 1.62
CA ASP A 105 4.70 -12.53 2.37
C ASP A 105 5.36 -11.60 3.41
N GLY A 106 4.91 -10.35 3.51
CA GLY A 106 5.42 -9.37 4.46
C GLY A 106 6.66 -8.60 4.03
N ALA A 107 7.19 -8.88 2.84
CA ALA A 107 8.32 -8.15 2.29
C ALA A 107 7.91 -6.75 1.80
N ASP A 108 8.88 -5.88 1.63
CA ASP A 108 8.68 -4.57 1.01
C ASP A 108 8.34 -4.72 -0.48
N ILE A 109 7.70 -3.69 -1.04
CA ILE A 109 7.27 -3.68 -2.44
C ILE A 109 8.46 -3.33 -3.32
N ASP A 110 8.73 -4.17 -4.31
CA ASP A 110 9.65 -3.88 -5.40
C ASP A 110 8.98 -3.02 -6.50
N LEU A 111 9.79 -2.51 -7.43
CA LEU A 111 9.32 -1.68 -8.54
C LEU A 111 8.32 -2.41 -9.44
N GLY A 112 8.53 -3.71 -9.69
CA GLY A 112 7.65 -4.51 -10.53
C GLY A 112 6.24 -4.61 -9.94
N ARG A 113 6.15 -4.91 -8.65
CA ARG A 113 4.87 -4.96 -7.92
C ARG A 113 4.20 -3.59 -7.80
N ALA A 114 5.00 -2.52 -7.64
CA ALA A 114 4.47 -1.16 -7.63
C ALA A 114 3.84 -0.78 -8.98
N LEU A 115 4.49 -1.13 -10.09
CA LEU A 115 3.94 -0.93 -11.44
C LEU A 115 2.68 -1.75 -11.68
N LEU A 116 2.69 -3.06 -11.35
CA LEU A 116 1.50 -3.92 -11.45
C LEU A 116 0.34 -3.36 -10.62
N ARG A 117 0.63 -2.84 -9.43
CA ARG A 117 -0.36 -2.21 -8.59
C ARG A 117 -0.93 -0.94 -9.22
N TYR A 118 -0.07 -0.12 -9.84
CA TYR A 118 -0.50 1.09 -10.54
C TYR A 118 -1.41 0.76 -11.73
N VAL A 119 -1.05 -0.24 -12.55
CA VAL A 119 -1.92 -0.76 -13.62
C VAL A 119 -3.24 -1.29 -13.05
N GLY A 120 -3.19 -1.98 -11.91
CA GLY A 120 -4.37 -2.44 -11.20
C GLY A 120 -5.30 -1.32 -10.72
N TYR A 121 -4.78 -0.14 -10.39
CA TYR A 121 -5.60 1.04 -10.09
C TYR A 121 -6.36 1.52 -11.33
N ILE A 122 -5.69 1.56 -12.49
CA ILE A 122 -6.33 1.91 -13.77
C ILE A 122 -7.43 0.91 -14.09
N ALA A 123 -7.16 -0.38 -13.99
CA ALA A 123 -8.16 -1.43 -14.19
C ALA A 123 -9.35 -1.28 -13.22
N SER A 124 -9.07 -0.99 -11.94
CA SER A 124 -10.12 -0.79 -10.93
C SER A 124 -11.00 0.42 -11.22
N ALA A 125 -10.44 1.47 -11.81
CA ALA A 125 -11.19 2.65 -12.22
C ALA A 125 -12.09 2.37 -13.45
N ILE A 126 -11.58 1.60 -14.43
CA ILE A 126 -12.33 1.22 -15.63
C ILE A 126 -13.55 0.35 -15.29
N ILE A 127 -13.42 -0.57 -14.32
CA ILE A 127 -14.51 -1.45 -13.86
C ILE A 127 -15.39 -0.72 -12.82
N LEU A 128 -15.81 0.50 -13.10
CA LEU A 128 -16.77 1.29 -12.32
C LEU A 128 -16.47 1.31 -10.80
N LEU A 129 -15.20 1.39 -10.42
CA LEU A 129 -14.74 1.39 -9.02
C LEU A 129 -15.02 0.10 -8.24
N ILE A 130 -15.56 -0.95 -8.84
CA ILE A 130 -15.84 -2.24 -8.18
C ILE A 130 -14.56 -2.80 -7.56
N GLY A 131 -13.41 -2.63 -8.25
CA GLY A 131 -12.11 -3.05 -7.74
C GLY A 131 -11.71 -2.39 -6.41
N TYR A 132 -12.21 -1.19 -6.13
CA TYR A 132 -12.01 -0.53 -4.83
C TYR A 132 -13.05 -0.98 -3.79
N LEU A 133 -14.30 -1.19 -4.19
CA LEU A 133 -15.36 -1.65 -3.29
C LEU A 133 -15.07 -3.04 -2.73
N MET A 134 -14.34 -3.88 -3.46
CA MET A 134 -13.90 -5.20 -2.98
C MET A 134 -13.18 -5.12 -1.63
N ILE A 135 -12.47 -4.02 -1.33
CA ILE A 135 -11.79 -3.81 -0.04
C ILE A 135 -12.76 -3.89 1.15
N ALA A 136 -14.00 -3.44 0.96
CA ALA A 136 -15.02 -3.47 2.00
C ALA A 136 -15.51 -4.89 2.32
N PHE A 137 -15.55 -5.76 1.30
CA PHE A 137 -16.21 -7.08 1.36
C PHE A 137 -15.21 -8.24 1.53
N THR A 138 -13.93 -8.08 1.16
CA THR A 138 -12.94 -9.14 1.30
C THR A 138 -12.44 -9.28 2.75
N ARG A 139 -12.11 -10.51 3.16
CA ARG A 139 -11.58 -10.80 4.51
C ARG A 139 -10.25 -10.08 4.77
N ASP A 140 -9.37 -10.09 3.77
CA ASP A 140 -8.03 -9.50 3.82
C ASP A 140 -8.04 -8.00 3.47
N LYS A 141 -9.23 -7.42 3.30
CA LYS A 141 -9.41 -6.02 2.89
C LYS A 141 -8.59 -5.66 1.64
N ARG A 142 -8.56 -6.54 0.64
CA ARG A 142 -7.83 -6.39 -0.61
C ARG A 142 -8.75 -5.88 -1.73
N GLY A 143 -8.28 -4.89 -2.47
CA GLY A 143 -8.89 -4.46 -3.72
C GLY A 143 -8.32 -5.24 -4.92
N LEU A 144 -8.89 -5.06 -6.10
CA LEU A 144 -8.43 -5.71 -7.32
C LEU A 144 -6.94 -5.44 -7.59
N HIS A 145 -6.50 -4.19 -7.42
CA HIS A 145 -5.10 -3.79 -7.55
C HIS A 145 -4.17 -4.48 -6.54
N ASP A 146 -4.66 -4.81 -5.34
CA ASP A 146 -3.90 -5.57 -4.35
C ASP A 146 -3.73 -7.04 -4.78
N TYR A 147 -4.77 -7.63 -5.39
CA TYR A 147 -4.70 -9.01 -5.91
C TYR A 147 -3.75 -9.11 -7.10
N ILE A 148 -3.84 -8.18 -8.07
CA ILE A 148 -2.98 -8.15 -9.26
C ILE A 148 -1.50 -8.03 -8.86
N ALA A 149 -1.18 -7.20 -7.87
CA ALA A 149 0.19 -6.97 -7.43
C ALA A 149 0.68 -7.96 -6.35
N GLY A 150 -0.17 -8.85 -5.83
CA GLY A 150 0.19 -9.74 -4.72
C GLY A 150 0.54 -8.99 -3.45
N THR A 151 -0.20 -7.91 -3.14
CA THR A 151 0.07 -7.03 -2.00
C THR A 151 -1.10 -6.99 -1.01
N VAL A 152 -0.82 -6.51 0.19
CA VAL A 152 -1.81 -6.21 1.24
C VAL A 152 -1.49 -4.85 1.85
N VAL A 153 -2.49 -4.21 2.45
CA VAL A 153 -2.28 -2.97 3.21
C VAL A 153 -2.61 -3.23 4.67
N ILE A 154 -1.63 -2.99 5.52
CA ILE A 154 -1.71 -3.25 6.96
C ILE A 154 -1.68 -1.94 7.73
N LYS A 155 -2.25 -1.95 8.94
CA LYS A 155 -2.08 -0.86 9.90
C LYS A 155 -0.72 -1.00 10.58
N THR A 156 -0.04 0.14 10.74
CA THR A 156 1.26 0.24 11.44
C THR A 156 1.10 0.72 12.88
N ARG A 157 -0.08 1.23 13.20
CA ARG A 157 -0.48 1.72 14.53
C ARG A 157 -1.82 1.12 14.90
#